data_1bae07fc883e6605529fa4c5d3201595
#
_entry.id   1bae07fc883e6605529fa4c5d3201595
#
_cell.length_a   1.000
_cell.length_b   1.000
_cell.length_c   1.000
_cell.angle_alpha   90.00
_cell.angle_beta   90.00
_cell.angle_gamma   90.00
#
_symmetry.space_group_name_H-M   'P 1'
#
loop_
_entity.id
_entity.type
_entity.pdbx_description
1 polymer ?
#
loop_
_entity_poly.entity_id
_entity_poly.type
_entity_poly.pdbx_seq_one_letter_code
_entity_poly.pdbx_strand_id
1 'polypeptide(L)'
;MRALLSRVAVAALLAAPLAAQDDTRPTLAVLPFVNSAIGAANAELAPLSKGIADLLITDLGQNPGIRVVERENIQRLLDEQRLGQDGRVDDATAARIGKLLGAKHMVTGAFITDRTGKMVITLKSIDSETGRIIWTHRGEGKTEEFLDLIAKVSTAANAGLRLPALTPQARQASAAHAEGQRTVPFQAVMLYSRALSAQDAGRRDEAITLFSQAIDRFPDFADAKAARARLQGGS
;
A
#
# COMPACT_ATOMS: atom_id res chain seq x y z
N MET A 1 45.69 42.22 -52.11
CA MET A 1 45.61 41.81 -50.67
C MET A 1 44.15 41.79 -50.26
N ARG A 2 43.54 40.60 -50.13
CA ARG A 2 42.15 40.40 -49.74
C ARG A 2 42.16 39.80 -48.35
N ALA A 3 41.65 40.55 -47.39
CA ALA A 3 41.51 40.11 -46.00
C ALA A 3 40.20 39.25 -45.88
N LEU A 4 40.35 37.98 -45.52
CA LEU A 4 39.21 37.07 -45.11
C LEU A 4 38.87 37.40 -43.66
N LEU A 5 37.68 37.91 -43.43
CA LEU A 5 37.05 38.01 -42.12
C LEU A 5 36.31 36.71 -41.81
N SER A 6 36.88 35.88 -40.94
CA SER A 6 36.26 34.65 -40.41
C SER A 6 35.18 35.03 -39.36
N ARG A 7 33.91 34.74 -39.65
CA ARG A 7 32.79 34.89 -38.69
C ARG A 7 32.70 33.63 -37.88
N VAL A 8 33.11 33.70 -36.61
CA VAL A 8 32.84 32.66 -35.61
C VAL A 8 31.41 32.88 -35.08
N ALA A 9 30.50 32.00 -35.46
CA ALA A 9 29.17 31.97 -34.87
C ALA A 9 29.22 31.20 -33.56
N VAL A 10 29.08 31.89 -32.44
CA VAL A 10 28.90 31.28 -31.10
C VAL A 10 27.44 30.88 -30.97
N ALA A 11 27.17 29.58 -31.08
CA ALA A 11 25.85 29.01 -30.76
C ALA A 11 25.68 28.97 -29.24
N ALA A 12 24.95 29.90 -28.68
CA ALA A 12 24.51 29.85 -27.29
C ALA A 12 23.46 28.75 -27.13
N LEU A 13 23.82 27.58 -26.55
CA LEU A 13 22.87 26.55 -26.10
C LEU A 13 22.07 27.14 -24.92
N LEU A 14 20.84 27.51 -25.17
CA LEU A 14 19.84 27.81 -24.13
C LEU A 14 19.48 26.49 -23.44
N ALA A 15 20.14 26.21 -22.31
CA ALA A 15 19.68 25.17 -21.38
C ALA A 15 18.40 25.67 -20.74
N ALA A 16 17.25 25.23 -21.27
CA ALA A 16 15.96 25.39 -20.59
C ALA A 16 16.01 24.65 -19.25
N PRO A 17 15.67 25.30 -18.11
CA PRO A 17 15.56 24.57 -16.86
C PRO A 17 14.47 23.52 -17.02
N LEU A 18 14.82 22.24 -16.75
CA LEU A 18 13.83 21.19 -16.56
C LEU A 18 13.04 21.59 -15.31
N ALA A 19 11.89 22.25 -15.50
CA ALA A 19 10.95 22.48 -14.42
C ALA A 19 10.52 21.08 -13.92
N ALA A 20 10.98 20.71 -12.74
CA ALA A 20 10.42 19.59 -12.02
C ALA A 20 8.91 19.87 -11.89
N GLN A 21 8.09 19.11 -12.60
CA GLN A 21 6.64 19.22 -12.45
C GLN A 21 6.33 18.71 -11.05
N ASP A 22 5.98 19.63 -10.14
CA ASP A 22 5.47 19.26 -8.83
C ASP A 22 4.29 18.32 -9.02
N ASP A 23 4.43 17.08 -8.54
CA ASP A 23 3.35 16.09 -8.58
C ASP A 23 2.24 16.53 -7.62
N THR A 24 1.23 17.20 -8.17
CA THR A 24 0.09 17.75 -7.42
C THR A 24 -0.94 16.71 -7.01
N ARG A 25 -0.73 15.42 -7.37
CA ARG A 25 -1.64 14.35 -6.98
C ARG A 25 -1.70 14.20 -5.46
N PRO A 26 -2.90 14.00 -4.88
CA PRO A 26 -3.00 13.75 -3.45
C PRO A 26 -2.23 12.47 -3.09
N THR A 27 -1.39 12.57 -2.06
CA THR A 27 -0.59 11.45 -1.56
C THR A 27 -1.31 10.79 -0.40
N LEU A 28 -1.36 9.46 -0.44
CA LEU A 28 -2.01 8.61 0.54
C LEU A 28 -1.01 7.60 1.09
N ALA A 29 -1.03 7.37 2.40
CA ALA A 29 -0.27 6.31 3.06
C ALA A 29 -1.21 5.42 3.87
N VAL A 30 -0.96 4.11 3.85
CA VAL A 30 -1.76 3.11 4.58
C VAL A 30 -0.89 2.49 5.65
N LEU A 31 -1.25 2.70 6.91
CA LEU A 31 -0.55 2.10 8.06
C LEU A 31 -0.94 0.63 8.25
N PRO A 32 -0.10 -0.18 8.89
CA PRO A 32 -0.48 -1.52 9.32
C PRO A 32 -1.75 -1.49 10.17
N PHE A 33 -2.61 -2.49 9.99
CA PHE A 33 -3.90 -2.57 10.67
C PHE A 33 -3.77 -3.22 12.04
N VAL A 34 -4.53 -2.73 13.01
CA VAL A 34 -4.56 -3.32 14.35
C VAL A 34 -5.35 -4.63 14.32
N ASN A 35 -4.72 -5.72 14.74
CA ASN A 35 -5.44 -6.97 15.01
C ASN A 35 -6.17 -6.85 16.36
N SER A 36 -7.50 -6.86 16.32
CA SER A 36 -8.37 -6.79 17.51
C SER A 36 -8.86 -8.15 17.98
N ALA A 37 -8.33 -9.24 17.43
CA ALA A 37 -8.64 -10.59 17.88
C ALA A 37 -8.13 -10.84 19.31
N ILE A 38 -8.80 -11.74 20.04
CA ILE A 38 -8.49 -12.08 21.43
C ILE A 38 -7.97 -13.52 21.48
N GLY A 39 -7.05 -13.77 22.41
CA GLY A 39 -6.51 -15.11 22.66
C GLY A 39 -5.56 -15.60 21.55
N ALA A 40 -5.57 -16.91 21.27
CA ALA A 40 -4.67 -17.54 20.29
C ALA A 40 -4.82 -16.96 18.87
N ALA A 41 -6.04 -16.57 18.47
CA ALA A 41 -6.31 -15.96 17.17
C ALA A 41 -5.56 -14.63 16.98
N ASN A 42 -5.21 -13.91 18.06
CA ASN A 42 -4.41 -12.70 17.96
C ASN A 42 -3.02 -12.99 17.38
N ALA A 43 -2.32 -13.98 17.92
CA ALA A 43 -0.98 -14.35 17.44
C ALA A 43 -1.02 -14.96 16.02
N GLU A 44 -2.01 -15.80 15.74
CA GLU A 44 -2.16 -16.46 14.45
C GLU A 44 -2.41 -15.46 13.31
N LEU A 45 -3.28 -14.48 13.53
CA LEU A 45 -3.69 -13.50 12.54
C LEU A 45 -2.84 -12.23 12.54
N ALA A 46 -1.88 -12.09 13.46
CA ALA A 46 -1.02 -10.90 13.56
C ALA A 46 -0.37 -10.50 12.22
N PRO A 47 0.13 -11.42 11.36
CA PRO A 47 0.71 -11.04 10.08
C PRO A 47 -0.26 -10.32 9.13
N LEU A 48 -1.58 -10.56 9.23
CA LEU A 48 -2.58 -9.87 8.41
C LEU A 48 -2.56 -8.36 8.58
N SER A 49 -2.07 -7.84 9.70
CA SER A 49 -1.86 -6.40 9.92
C SER A 49 -1.13 -5.74 8.74
N LYS A 50 -0.06 -6.38 8.27
CA LYS A 50 0.75 -5.92 7.13
C LYS A 50 0.15 -6.33 5.79
N GLY A 51 -0.43 -7.52 5.71
CA GLY A 51 -1.08 -8.03 4.50
C GLY A 51 -2.25 -7.14 4.06
N ILE A 52 -3.14 -6.74 4.98
CA ILE A 52 -4.25 -5.83 4.68
C ILE A 52 -3.72 -4.50 4.15
N ALA A 53 -2.72 -3.92 4.81
CA ALA A 53 -2.15 -2.65 4.38
C ALA A 53 -1.54 -2.73 2.98
N ASP A 54 -0.74 -3.75 2.70
CA ASP A 54 -0.07 -3.91 1.41
C ASP A 54 -1.05 -4.16 0.25
N LEU A 55 -2.07 -5.00 0.47
CA LEU A 55 -3.13 -5.23 -0.50
C LEU A 55 -3.94 -3.96 -0.78
N LEU A 56 -4.25 -3.16 0.24
CA LEU A 56 -4.90 -1.87 0.05
C LEU A 56 -4.01 -0.87 -0.68
N ILE A 57 -2.70 -0.85 -0.43
CA ILE A 57 -1.72 -0.04 -1.17
C ILE A 57 -1.76 -0.42 -2.66
N THR A 58 -1.73 -1.71 -2.96
CA THR A 58 -1.79 -2.23 -4.34
C THR A 58 -3.10 -1.81 -5.03
N ASP A 59 -4.24 -2.05 -4.40
CA ASP A 59 -5.55 -1.72 -4.96
C ASP A 59 -5.73 -0.22 -5.17
N LEU A 60 -5.40 0.60 -4.17
CA LEU A 60 -5.50 2.06 -4.26
C LEU A 60 -4.50 2.63 -5.28
N GLY A 61 -3.34 2.00 -5.41
CA GLY A 61 -2.32 2.35 -6.40
C GLY A 61 -2.76 2.17 -7.86
N GLN A 62 -3.84 1.41 -8.12
CA GLN A 62 -4.46 1.34 -9.45
C GLN A 62 -5.05 2.68 -9.90
N ASN A 63 -5.23 3.64 -8.99
CA ASN A 63 -5.73 4.97 -9.31
C ASN A 63 -4.58 5.90 -9.72
N PRO A 64 -4.42 6.23 -11.02
CA PRO A 64 -3.33 7.10 -11.47
C PRO A 64 -3.48 8.56 -11.02
N GLY A 65 -4.65 8.94 -10.53
CA GLY A 65 -4.93 10.27 -10.00
C GLY A 65 -4.40 10.53 -8.59
N ILE A 66 -3.80 9.51 -7.95
CA ILE A 66 -3.21 9.63 -6.62
C ILE A 66 -1.79 9.11 -6.60
N ARG A 67 -1.07 9.42 -5.55
CA ARG A 67 0.21 8.81 -5.21
C ARG A 67 0.05 8.02 -3.91
N VAL A 68 0.34 6.74 -3.93
CA VAL A 68 0.34 5.91 -2.72
C VAL A 68 1.78 5.73 -2.25
N VAL A 69 2.02 5.94 -0.96
CA VAL A 69 3.34 5.71 -0.35
C VAL A 69 3.57 4.21 -0.23
N GLU A 70 4.71 3.75 -0.70
CA GLU A 70 5.10 2.35 -0.62
C GLU A 70 5.23 1.88 0.83
N ARG A 71 4.81 0.64 1.08
CA ARG A 71 4.80 0.04 2.42
C ARG A 71 6.17 0.07 3.09
N GLU A 72 7.24 -0.20 2.35
CA GLU A 72 8.61 -0.23 2.85
C GLU A 72 9.07 1.13 3.38
N ASN A 73 8.64 2.23 2.76
CA ASN A 73 8.93 3.58 3.23
C ASN A 73 8.20 3.88 4.54
N ILE A 74 6.97 3.41 4.67
CA ILE A 74 6.17 3.53 5.89
C ILE A 74 6.82 2.72 7.01
N GLN A 75 7.17 1.45 6.74
CA GLN A 75 7.78 0.56 7.74
C GLN A 75 9.11 1.13 8.24
N ARG A 76 9.99 1.58 7.35
CA ARG A 76 11.27 2.20 7.72
C ARG A 76 11.07 3.38 8.68
N LEU A 77 10.10 4.27 8.38
CA LEU A 77 9.81 5.41 9.25
C LEU A 77 9.25 4.96 10.60
N LEU A 78 8.39 3.95 10.64
CA LEU A 78 7.88 3.38 11.89
C LEU A 78 9.01 2.83 12.76
N ASP A 79 9.97 2.13 12.15
CA ASP A 79 11.13 1.56 12.84
C ASP A 79 12.06 2.65 13.37
N GLU A 80 12.38 3.66 12.55
CA GLU A 80 13.19 4.83 12.94
C GLU A 80 12.59 5.60 14.13
N GLN A 81 11.27 5.74 14.13
CA GLN A 81 10.54 6.42 15.21
C GLN A 81 10.25 5.49 16.40
N ARG A 82 10.63 4.22 16.34
CA ARG A 82 10.29 3.18 17.33
C ARG A 82 8.78 3.10 17.61
N LEU A 83 7.99 3.36 16.57
CA LEU A 83 6.53 3.33 16.62
C LEU A 83 6.03 1.98 16.08
N GLY A 84 4.89 1.54 16.61
CA GLY A 84 4.24 0.34 16.08
C GLY A 84 4.78 -0.98 16.61
N GLN A 85 5.68 -1.01 17.60
CA GLN A 85 6.07 -2.25 18.27
C GLN A 85 4.85 -2.97 18.87
N ASP A 86 3.83 -2.20 19.30
CA ASP A 86 2.56 -2.70 19.80
C ASP A 86 1.45 -2.78 18.73
N GLY A 87 1.78 -2.53 17.44
CA GLY A 87 0.83 -2.50 16.33
C GLY A 87 -0.22 -1.38 16.41
N ARG A 88 -0.07 -0.43 17.33
CA ARG A 88 -1.03 0.65 17.57
C ARG A 88 -0.39 2.00 17.31
N VAL A 89 -1.00 2.77 16.42
CA VAL A 89 -0.64 4.16 16.16
C VAL A 89 -1.89 4.99 16.39
N ASP A 90 -1.85 5.93 17.33
CA ASP A 90 -2.95 6.86 17.55
C ASP A 90 -3.08 7.89 16.42
N ASP A 91 -4.20 8.61 16.39
CA ASP A 91 -4.52 9.52 15.29
C ASP A 91 -3.54 10.69 15.18
N ALA A 92 -3.04 11.21 16.30
CA ALA A 92 -2.06 12.30 16.31
C ALA A 92 -0.70 11.82 15.78
N THR A 93 -0.29 10.63 16.18
CA THR A 93 0.93 9.99 15.67
C THR A 93 0.80 9.65 14.19
N ALA A 94 -0.36 9.13 13.73
CA ALA A 94 -0.62 8.89 12.32
C ALA A 94 -0.51 10.18 11.50
N ALA A 95 -1.10 11.29 11.97
CA ALA A 95 -0.98 12.58 11.30
C ALA A 95 0.49 13.05 11.21
N ARG A 96 1.26 12.89 12.29
CA ARG A 96 2.69 13.23 12.30
C ARG A 96 3.50 12.38 11.31
N ILE A 97 3.24 11.07 11.24
CA ILE A 97 3.85 10.17 10.25
C ILE A 97 3.48 10.62 8.84
N GLY A 98 2.22 10.99 8.61
CA GLY A 98 1.74 11.51 7.33
C GLY A 98 2.50 12.74 6.87
N LYS A 99 2.74 13.71 7.75
CA LYS A 99 3.57 14.89 7.46
C LYS A 99 4.99 14.52 7.05
N LEU A 100 5.63 13.60 7.77
CA LEU A 100 6.98 13.14 7.46
C LEU A 100 7.06 12.43 6.11
N LEU A 101 6.02 11.70 5.71
CA LEU A 101 5.91 11.02 4.42
C LEU A 101 5.43 11.93 3.28
N GLY A 102 5.03 13.17 3.57
CA GLY A 102 4.35 14.04 2.62
C GLY A 102 3.00 13.48 2.15
N ALA A 103 2.37 12.65 2.97
CA ALA A 103 1.06 12.09 2.68
C ALA A 103 -0.04 13.03 3.19
N LYS A 104 -0.97 13.40 2.31
CA LYS A 104 -2.14 14.20 2.67
C LYS A 104 -3.13 13.40 3.51
N HIS A 105 -3.31 12.14 3.17
CA HIS A 105 -4.27 11.24 3.82
C HIS A 105 -3.54 10.05 4.42
N MET A 106 -3.75 9.81 5.71
CA MET A 106 -3.30 8.61 6.41
C MET A 106 -4.47 7.67 6.59
N VAL A 107 -4.41 6.49 5.98
CA VAL A 107 -5.38 5.42 6.21
C VAL A 107 -4.85 4.48 7.28
N THR A 108 -5.66 4.22 8.28
CA THR A 108 -5.38 3.25 9.35
C THR A 108 -6.67 2.51 9.69
N GLY A 109 -6.57 1.42 10.44
CA GLY A 109 -7.75 0.66 10.80
C GLY A 109 -7.46 -0.51 11.71
N ALA A 110 -8.49 -1.30 11.90
CA ALA A 110 -8.44 -2.52 12.69
C ALA A 110 -9.24 -3.62 12.01
N PHE A 111 -8.90 -4.85 12.30
CA PHE A 111 -9.68 -6.01 11.89
C PHE A 111 -9.94 -6.95 13.07
N ILE A 112 -11.01 -7.67 12.99
CA ILE A 112 -11.37 -8.75 13.91
C ILE A 112 -12.01 -9.89 13.13
N THR A 113 -11.74 -11.12 13.54
CA THR A 113 -12.36 -12.32 12.97
C THR A 113 -13.02 -13.10 14.09
N ASP A 114 -14.23 -13.54 13.89
CA ASP A 114 -14.92 -14.42 14.81
C ASP A 114 -14.62 -15.92 14.53
N ARG A 115 -15.16 -16.80 15.37
CA ARG A 115 -14.94 -18.25 15.27
C ARG A 115 -15.62 -18.88 14.03
N THR A 116 -16.52 -18.16 13.38
CA THR A 116 -17.22 -18.64 12.17
C THR A 116 -16.49 -18.22 10.89
N GLY A 117 -15.34 -17.54 11.00
CA GLY A 117 -14.61 -16.98 9.88
C GLY A 117 -15.19 -15.67 9.36
N LYS A 118 -16.18 -15.07 10.06
CA LYS A 118 -16.64 -13.72 9.70
C LYS A 118 -15.57 -12.70 10.11
N MET A 119 -15.13 -11.92 9.15
CA MET A 119 -14.15 -10.84 9.34
C MET A 119 -14.83 -9.48 9.22
N VAL A 120 -14.43 -8.56 10.08
CA VAL A 120 -14.79 -7.16 10.02
C VAL A 120 -13.50 -6.34 9.90
N ILE A 121 -13.45 -5.46 8.91
CA ILE A 121 -12.36 -4.49 8.74
C ILE A 121 -12.95 -3.10 8.92
N THR A 122 -12.40 -2.34 9.85
CA THR A 122 -12.76 -0.93 10.07
C THR A 122 -11.61 -0.06 9.61
N LEU A 123 -11.89 0.93 8.77
CA LEU A 123 -10.94 1.91 8.29
C LEU A 123 -11.32 3.29 8.78
N LYS A 124 -10.30 4.11 8.98
CA LYS A 124 -10.44 5.57 9.10
C LYS A 124 -9.35 6.25 8.31
N SER A 125 -9.67 7.42 7.75
CA SER A 125 -8.69 8.30 7.14
C SER A 125 -8.53 9.56 7.97
N ILE A 126 -7.28 9.95 8.17
CA ILE A 126 -6.86 11.11 8.94
C ILE A 126 -6.22 12.08 7.97
N ASP A 127 -6.66 13.33 7.97
CA ASP A 127 -5.98 14.42 7.30
C ASP A 127 -4.71 14.76 8.07
N SER A 128 -3.56 14.67 7.41
CA SER A 128 -2.25 14.82 8.06
C SER A 128 -1.99 16.25 8.55
N GLU A 129 -2.58 17.25 7.91
CA GLU A 129 -2.39 18.66 8.30
C GLU A 129 -3.14 18.98 9.58
N THR A 130 -4.39 18.54 9.67
CA THR A 130 -5.31 18.90 10.76
C THR A 130 -5.37 17.85 11.87
N GLY A 131 -4.89 16.62 11.62
CA GLY A 131 -5.02 15.48 12.55
C GLY A 131 -6.48 14.98 12.70
N ARG A 132 -7.41 15.45 11.87
CA ARG A 132 -8.83 15.10 12.00
C ARG A 132 -9.17 13.86 11.19
N ILE A 133 -10.02 13.01 11.75
CA ILE A 133 -10.65 11.93 10.99
C ILE A 133 -11.62 12.58 10.00
N ILE A 134 -11.40 12.34 8.70
CA ILE A 134 -12.21 12.90 7.61
C ILE A 134 -13.16 11.87 7.01
N TRP A 135 -12.93 10.58 7.27
CA TRP A 135 -13.75 9.49 6.75
C TRP A 135 -13.54 8.22 7.57
N THR A 136 -14.61 7.43 7.69
CA THR A 136 -14.58 6.09 8.31
C THR A 136 -15.42 5.14 7.48
N HIS A 137 -15.02 3.86 7.47
CA HIS A 137 -15.77 2.80 6.80
C HIS A 137 -15.65 1.49 7.58
N ARG A 138 -16.66 0.64 7.45
CA ARG A 138 -16.70 -0.71 7.99
C ARG A 138 -17.09 -1.69 6.89
N GLY A 139 -16.18 -2.60 6.54
CA GLY A 139 -16.44 -3.72 5.65
C GLY A 139 -16.62 -5.01 6.43
N GLU A 140 -17.50 -5.89 5.96
CA GLU A 140 -17.73 -7.22 6.52
C GLU A 140 -17.69 -8.25 5.40
N GLY A 141 -17.13 -9.42 5.69
CA GLY A 141 -17.04 -10.55 4.76
C GLY A 141 -16.63 -11.82 5.48
N LYS A 142 -16.41 -12.88 4.73
CA LYS A 142 -15.83 -14.12 5.22
C LYS A 142 -14.35 -14.19 4.89
N THR A 143 -13.58 -14.93 5.67
CA THR A 143 -12.15 -15.17 5.40
C THR A 143 -11.94 -15.87 4.06
N GLU A 144 -12.88 -16.71 3.61
CA GLU A 144 -12.82 -17.36 2.30
C GLU A 144 -12.96 -16.37 1.14
N GLU A 145 -13.57 -15.21 1.38
CA GLU A 145 -13.78 -14.12 0.41
C GLU A 145 -12.90 -12.89 0.76
N PHE A 146 -11.75 -13.14 1.39
CA PHE A 146 -10.94 -12.06 1.97
C PHE A 146 -10.53 -10.99 0.97
N LEU A 147 -10.05 -11.38 -0.23
CA LEU A 147 -9.61 -10.40 -1.22
C LEU A 147 -10.79 -9.65 -1.87
N ASP A 148 -11.96 -10.26 -1.96
CA ASP A 148 -13.18 -9.55 -2.34
C ASP A 148 -13.58 -8.49 -1.29
N LEU A 149 -13.39 -8.80 0.00
CA LEU A 149 -13.57 -7.82 1.07
C LEU A 149 -12.57 -6.66 0.96
N ILE A 150 -11.29 -6.94 0.66
CA ILE A 150 -10.27 -5.90 0.44
C ILE A 150 -10.66 -5.01 -0.75
N ALA A 151 -11.08 -5.59 -1.88
CA ALA A 151 -11.51 -4.83 -3.06
C ALA A 151 -12.73 -3.93 -2.77
N LYS A 152 -13.70 -4.41 -2.01
CA LYS A 152 -14.87 -3.63 -1.56
C LYS A 152 -14.44 -2.44 -0.69
N VAL A 153 -13.54 -2.68 0.25
CA VAL A 153 -13.02 -1.68 1.18
C VAL A 153 -12.19 -0.63 0.43
N SER A 154 -11.37 -1.05 -0.53
CA SER A 154 -10.60 -0.15 -1.42
C SER A 154 -11.51 0.74 -2.27
N THR A 155 -12.57 0.16 -2.85
CA THR A 155 -13.57 0.91 -3.60
C THR A 155 -14.26 1.96 -2.73
N ALA A 156 -14.65 1.58 -1.51
CA ALA A 156 -15.25 2.51 -0.55
C ALA A 156 -14.28 3.63 -0.15
N ALA A 157 -12.98 3.34 0.00
CA ALA A 157 -11.96 4.33 0.31
C ALA A 157 -11.78 5.34 -0.84
N ASN A 158 -11.72 4.89 -2.09
CA ASN A 158 -11.66 5.78 -3.26
C ASN A 158 -12.84 6.78 -3.28
N ALA A 159 -14.07 6.30 -3.04
CA ALA A 159 -15.26 7.13 -3.02
C ALA A 159 -15.30 8.05 -1.79
N GLY A 160 -15.06 7.51 -0.60
CA GLY A 160 -15.18 8.22 0.68
C GLY A 160 -14.14 9.31 0.87
N LEU A 161 -12.93 9.12 0.37
CA LEU A 161 -11.86 10.12 0.39
C LEU A 161 -11.98 11.16 -0.74
N ARG A 162 -13.00 11.02 -1.59
CA ARG A 162 -13.20 11.89 -2.77
C ARG A 162 -11.93 11.98 -3.64
N LEU A 163 -11.27 10.85 -3.80
CA LEU A 163 -10.08 10.76 -4.65
C LEU A 163 -10.49 11.01 -6.11
N PRO A 164 -9.54 11.44 -6.97
CA PRO A 164 -9.80 11.56 -8.39
C PRO A 164 -10.43 10.29 -8.94
N ALA A 165 -11.43 10.44 -9.81
CA ALA A 165 -12.14 9.30 -10.38
C ALA A 165 -11.16 8.45 -11.22
N LEU A 166 -11.31 7.13 -11.12
CA LEU A 166 -10.56 6.20 -11.97
C LEU A 166 -10.86 6.48 -13.44
N THR A 167 -9.82 6.55 -14.26
CA THR A 167 -9.99 6.54 -15.72
C THR A 167 -10.68 5.25 -16.15
N PRO A 168 -11.33 5.19 -17.34
CA PRO A 168 -11.93 3.95 -17.83
C PRO A 168 -10.95 2.78 -17.87
N GLN A 169 -9.70 3.02 -18.30
CA GLN A 169 -8.64 2.02 -18.33
C GLN A 169 -8.23 1.55 -16.94
N ALA A 170 -8.03 2.47 -16.00
CA ALA A 170 -7.69 2.13 -14.61
C ALA A 170 -8.82 1.36 -13.93
N ARG A 171 -10.09 1.70 -14.21
CA ARG A 171 -11.26 0.96 -13.71
C ARG A 171 -11.29 -0.47 -14.23
N GLN A 172 -11.03 -0.65 -15.53
CA GLN A 172 -10.98 -1.98 -16.13
C GLN A 172 -9.82 -2.80 -15.56
N ALA A 173 -8.62 -2.22 -15.40
CA ALA A 173 -7.46 -2.88 -14.82
C ALA A 173 -7.73 -3.29 -13.36
N SER A 174 -8.30 -2.39 -12.55
CA SER A 174 -8.68 -2.68 -11.15
C SER A 174 -9.72 -3.79 -11.06
N ALA A 175 -10.74 -3.79 -11.94
CA ALA A 175 -11.75 -4.85 -11.98
C ALA A 175 -11.13 -6.20 -12.39
N ALA A 176 -10.25 -6.22 -13.38
CA ALA A 176 -9.56 -7.44 -13.81
C ALA A 176 -8.63 -7.99 -12.71
N HIS A 177 -7.91 -7.11 -12.01
CA HIS A 177 -7.09 -7.49 -10.86
C HIS A 177 -7.95 -8.11 -9.75
N ALA A 178 -9.03 -7.44 -9.33
CA ALA A 178 -9.93 -7.95 -8.31
C ALA A 178 -10.56 -9.31 -8.71
N GLU A 179 -10.97 -9.48 -9.97
CA GLU A 179 -11.53 -10.74 -10.47
C GLU A 179 -10.50 -11.87 -10.41
N GLY A 180 -9.26 -11.62 -10.85
CA GLY A 180 -8.17 -12.61 -10.80
C GLY A 180 -7.80 -13.02 -9.36
N GLN A 181 -8.10 -12.18 -8.38
CA GLN A 181 -7.75 -12.43 -6.97
C GLN A 181 -8.88 -13.08 -6.16
N ARG A 182 -10.13 -13.10 -6.67
CA ARG A 182 -11.31 -13.56 -5.90
C ARG A 182 -11.20 -14.95 -5.31
N THR A 183 -10.48 -15.84 -5.99
CA THR A 183 -10.37 -17.25 -5.61
C THR A 183 -9.10 -17.57 -4.84
N VAL A 184 -8.28 -16.56 -4.51
CA VAL A 184 -7.06 -16.77 -3.72
C VAL A 184 -7.44 -17.32 -2.34
N PRO A 185 -6.98 -18.52 -1.97
CA PRO A 185 -7.28 -19.09 -0.67
C PRO A 185 -6.72 -18.24 0.47
N PHE A 186 -7.47 -18.10 1.55
CA PHE A 186 -7.02 -17.35 2.74
C PHE A 186 -5.66 -17.82 3.27
N GLN A 187 -5.36 -19.12 3.16
CA GLN A 187 -4.05 -19.65 3.54
C GLN A 187 -2.90 -19.08 2.69
N ALA A 188 -3.13 -18.80 1.38
CA ALA A 188 -2.13 -18.15 0.55
C ALA A 188 -1.93 -16.69 0.98
N VAL A 189 -3.01 -15.98 1.34
CA VAL A 189 -2.95 -14.63 1.91
C VAL A 189 -2.16 -14.62 3.23
N MET A 190 -2.36 -15.62 4.08
CA MET A 190 -1.61 -15.74 5.34
C MET A 190 -0.11 -15.96 5.11
N LEU A 191 0.27 -16.79 4.13
CA LEU A 191 1.68 -16.98 3.75
C LEU A 191 2.28 -15.68 3.20
N TYR A 192 1.55 -14.99 2.34
CA TYR A 192 1.91 -13.67 1.83
C TYR A 192 2.15 -12.66 2.98
N SER A 193 1.23 -12.58 3.92
CA SER A 193 1.32 -11.66 5.06
C SER A 193 2.50 -11.99 5.99
N ARG A 194 2.80 -13.28 6.19
CA ARG A 194 4.01 -13.72 6.91
C ARG A 194 5.28 -13.37 6.15
N ALA A 195 5.28 -13.49 4.82
CA ALA A 195 6.40 -13.08 3.99
C ALA A 195 6.71 -11.58 4.13
N LEU A 196 5.70 -10.73 4.12
CA LEU A 196 5.86 -9.30 4.39
C LEU A 196 6.45 -9.04 5.78
N SER A 197 6.02 -9.79 6.79
CA SER A 197 6.56 -9.68 8.15
C SER A 197 8.03 -10.12 8.24
N ALA A 198 8.42 -11.16 7.50
CA ALA A 198 9.80 -11.62 7.41
C ALA A 198 10.67 -10.58 6.66
N GLN A 199 10.14 -10.00 5.57
CA GLN A 199 10.80 -8.93 4.81
C GLN A 199 11.11 -7.73 5.71
N ASP A 200 10.14 -7.24 6.47
CA ASP A 200 10.31 -6.10 7.37
C ASP A 200 11.31 -6.39 8.50
N ALA A 201 11.42 -7.66 8.91
CA ALA A 201 12.41 -8.09 9.88
C ALA A 201 13.81 -8.31 9.28
N GLY A 202 14.03 -7.97 7.99
CA GLY A 202 15.29 -8.16 7.28
C GLY A 202 15.60 -9.63 6.94
N ARG A 203 14.65 -10.56 7.13
CA ARG A 203 14.82 -11.99 6.87
C ARG A 203 14.45 -12.31 5.42
N ARG A 204 15.28 -11.82 4.49
CA ARG A 204 15.02 -11.85 3.04
C ARG A 204 14.74 -13.25 2.51
N ASP A 205 15.57 -14.24 2.83
CA ASP A 205 15.46 -15.61 2.29
C ASP A 205 14.17 -16.29 2.80
N GLU A 206 13.81 -16.05 4.05
CA GLU A 206 12.54 -16.52 4.62
C GLU A 206 11.34 -15.87 3.90
N ALA A 207 11.40 -14.56 3.63
CA ALA A 207 10.35 -13.86 2.90
C ALA A 207 10.17 -14.43 1.48
N ILE A 208 11.28 -14.66 0.74
CA ILE A 208 11.25 -15.27 -0.60
C ILE A 208 10.63 -16.67 -0.55
N THR A 209 10.98 -17.47 0.45
CA THR A 209 10.44 -18.81 0.66
C THR A 209 8.93 -18.76 0.90
N LEU A 210 8.47 -17.87 1.79
CA LEU A 210 7.04 -17.72 2.12
C LEU A 210 6.23 -17.18 0.94
N PHE A 211 6.76 -16.22 0.16
CA PHE A 211 6.11 -15.79 -1.08
C PHE A 211 6.02 -16.93 -2.09
N SER A 212 7.05 -17.76 -2.21
CA SER A 212 7.03 -18.93 -3.10
C SER A 212 5.95 -19.92 -2.67
N GLN A 213 5.85 -20.21 -1.36
CA GLN A 213 4.79 -21.07 -0.84
C GLN A 213 3.37 -20.49 -1.08
N ALA A 214 3.20 -19.16 -1.02
CA ALA A 214 1.92 -18.52 -1.35
C ALA A 214 1.58 -18.72 -2.83
N ILE A 215 2.57 -18.59 -3.72
CA ILE A 215 2.43 -18.81 -5.17
C ILE A 215 2.16 -20.29 -5.48
N ASP A 216 2.82 -21.22 -4.78
CA ASP A 216 2.58 -22.66 -4.94
C ASP A 216 1.13 -23.04 -4.54
N ARG A 217 0.59 -22.36 -3.53
CA ARG A 217 -0.81 -22.52 -3.12
C ARG A 217 -1.80 -21.96 -4.12
N PHE A 218 -1.45 -20.85 -4.76
CA PHE A 218 -2.25 -20.20 -5.79
C PHE A 218 -1.35 -19.57 -6.84
N PRO A 219 -1.09 -20.26 -7.96
CA PRO A 219 -0.16 -19.82 -9.00
C PRO A 219 -0.48 -18.46 -9.62
N ASP A 220 -1.72 -18.01 -9.56
CA ASP A 220 -2.16 -16.72 -10.12
C ASP A 220 -2.21 -15.59 -9.08
N PHE A 221 -1.62 -15.79 -7.90
CA PHE A 221 -1.52 -14.73 -6.88
C PHE A 221 -0.54 -13.64 -7.33
N ALA A 222 -1.08 -12.62 -8.03
CA ALA A 222 -0.29 -11.57 -8.66
C ALA A 222 0.54 -10.77 -7.66
N ASP A 223 -0.04 -10.41 -6.49
CA ASP A 223 0.66 -9.63 -5.46
C ASP A 223 1.87 -10.39 -4.88
N ALA A 224 1.71 -11.69 -4.62
CA ALA A 224 2.82 -12.52 -4.15
C ALA A 224 3.95 -12.64 -5.18
N LYS A 225 3.60 -12.79 -6.47
CA LYS A 225 4.59 -12.79 -7.56
C LYS A 225 5.34 -11.48 -7.64
N ALA A 226 4.62 -10.36 -7.60
CA ALA A 226 5.20 -9.02 -7.68
C ALA A 226 6.11 -8.74 -6.47
N ALA A 227 5.68 -9.07 -5.25
CA ALA A 227 6.46 -8.88 -4.04
C ALA A 227 7.75 -9.72 -4.05
N ARG A 228 7.66 -11.01 -4.45
CA ARG A 228 8.84 -11.86 -4.59
C ARG A 228 9.82 -11.32 -5.61
N ALA A 229 9.32 -10.88 -6.78
CA ALA A 229 10.16 -10.35 -7.85
C ALA A 229 10.91 -9.07 -7.41
N ARG A 230 10.24 -8.16 -6.68
CA ARG A 230 10.89 -6.97 -6.10
C ARG A 230 12.04 -7.34 -5.17
N LEU A 231 11.85 -8.34 -4.29
CA LEU A 231 12.91 -8.81 -3.41
C LEU A 231 14.08 -9.44 -4.16
N GLN A 232 13.83 -10.17 -5.24
CA GLN A 232 14.88 -10.83 -6.03
C GLN A 232 15.63 -9.85 -6.94
N GLY A 233 14.97 -8.79 -7.44
CA GLY A 233 15.56 -7.80 -8.33
C GLY A 233 16.31 -6.66 -7.64
N GLY A 234 16.12 -6.46 -6.35
CA GLY A 234 16.77 -5.43 -5.52
C GLY A 234 18.10 -5.91 -4.93
N SER A 235 19.05 -6.33 -5.78
CA SER A 235 20.43 -6.69 -5.41
C SER A 235 21.38 -5.60 -5.82
#